data_43cfc1880cc07058d5d67bbe3ebbbfcd
#
_entry.id   43cfc1880cc07058d5d67bbe3ebbbfcd
#
_cell.length_a   1.000
_cell.length_b   1.000
_cell.length_c   1.000
_cell.angle_alpha   90.00
_cell.angle_beta   90.00
_cell.angle_gamma   90.00
#
_symmetry.space_group_name_H-M   'P 1'
#
loop_
_entity.id
_entity.type
_entity.pdbx_description
1 polymer ?
#
loop_
_entity_poly.entity_id
_entity_poly.type
_entity_poly.pdbx_seq_one_letter_code
_entity_poly.pdbx_strand_id
1 'polypeptide(L)'
;KDYVMEMNCYKNFQQGYGEMPMYYVPITERSTINQKNPITKNLSYILMFQNSSINLNLSDDVKGTVLVKSSDQSWLMKDNIIMHPLYITPVAENERSSYNLAVLAEGKFASQFDKNILEQNKNDVAKDSLAGGTDNHLAKAVQNGKIFVAGSSVIVSPMLIDDSGREPISIFVRNVLDYMNGNEDLCTMRTKGLALNTLKKSSTASIKVAKIINQYGVPLLVIIIGFIVWRMRVEHRKKIRIQYASTDERETMSMENKKEKKNDK
;
A
#
# COMPACT_ATOMS: atom_id res chain seq x y z
N LYS A 1 -20.29 -17.77 2.49
CA LYS A 1 -19.21 -17.20 1.66
C LYS A 1 -19.24 -15.69 1.85
N ASP A 2 -18.14 -15.09 2.19
CA ASP A 2 -17.97 -13.64 2.33
C ASP A 2 -16.84 -13.15 1.42
N TYR A 3 -16.93 -11.90 0.99
CA TYR A 3 -15.84 -11.23 0.29
C TYR A 3 -15.46 -9.95 1.03
N VAL A 4 -14.16 -9.76 1.19
CA VAL A 4 -13.61 -8.54 1.75
C VAL A 4 -13.60 -7.45 0.68
N MET A 5 -14.33 -6.38 0.94
CA MET A 5 -14.37 -5.16 0.15
C MET A 5 -13.47 -4.13 0.81
N GLU A 6 -12.82 -3.29 0.01
CA GLU A 6 -11.80 -2.34 0.49
C GLU A 6 -11.92 -1.00 -0.21
N MET A 7 -11.81 0.09 0.54
CA MET A 7 -11.77 1.44 -0.05
C MET A 7 -10.46 1.71 -0.80
N ASN A 8 -9.33 1.18 -0.29
CA ASN A 8 -8.05 1.20 -0.99
C ASN A 8 -7.99 0.02 -1.98
N CYS A 9 -8.66 0.16 -3.10
CA CYS A 9 -8.85 -0.88 -4.09
C CYS A 9 -8.28 -0.49 -5.46
N TYR A 10 -8.13 -1.49 -6.31
CA TYR A 10 -7.80 -1.25 -7.71
C TYR A 10 -8.90 -0.43 -8.39
N LYS A 11 -8.50 0.52 -9.23
CA LYS A 11 -9.42 1.34 -10.01
C LYS A 11 -9.22 1.05 -11.48
N ASN A 12 -10.30 0.69 -12.15
CA ASN A 12 -10.32 0.51 -13.60
C ASN A 12 -10.85 1.77 -14.27
N PHE A 13 -10.17 2.23 -15.32
CA PHE A 13 -10.66 3.35 -16.13
C PHE A 13 -11.56 2.80 -17.23
N GLN A 14 -12.79 3.26 -17.26
CA GLN A 14 -13.75 2.90 -18.29
C GLN A 14 -14.21 4.14 -19.04
N GLN A 15 -14.11 4.09 -20.36
CA GLN A 15 -14.52 5.21 -21.22
C GLN A 15 -16.00 5.51 -21.00
N GLY A 16 -16.34 6.76 -20.70
CA GLY A 16 -17.70 7.21 -20.39
C GLY A 16 -18.08 7.17 -18.91
N TYR A 17 -17.40 6.38 -18.06
CA TYR A 17 -17.69 6.29 -16.62
C TYR A 17 -16.55 6.80 -15.73
N GLY A 18 -15.35 7.02 -16.30
CA GLY A 18 -14.18 7.46 -15.53
C GLY A 18 -13.51 6.33 -14.74
N GLU A 19 -12.93 6.67 -13.59
CA GLU A 19 -12.32 5.69 -12.69
C GLU A 19 -13.39 4.94 -11.89
N MET A 20 -13.49 3.63 -12.08
CA MET A 20 -14.41 2.75 -11.36
C MET A 20 -13.65 1.98 -10.27
N PRO A 21 -13.99 2.15 -8.99
CA PRO A 21 -13.36 1.43 -7.89
C PRO A 21 -13.82 -0.04 -7.90
N MET A 22 -12.87 -0.96 -7.99
CA MET A 22 -13.12 -2.40 -7.87
C MET A 22 -12.91 -2.82 -6.41
N TYR A 23 -13.87 -2.55 -5.54
CA TYR A 23 -13.76 -2.77 -4.08
C TYR A 23 -13.38 -4.20 -3.69
N TYR A 24 -13.69 -5.19 -4.53
CA TYR A 24 -13.32 -6.59 -4.35
C TYR A 24 -11.88 -6.92 -4.77
N VAL A 25 -11.08 -5.90 -5.11
CA VAL A 25 -9.65 -6.01 -5.41
C VAL A 25 -8.86 -5.11 -4.45
N PRO A 26 -8.76 -5.50 -3.17
CA PRO A 26 -7.93 -4.79 -2.21
C PRO A 26 -6.50 -4.59 -2.67
N ILE A 27 -5.99 -3.37 -2.54
CA ILE A 27 -4.57 -3.07 -2.62
C ILE A 27 -4.06 -3.01 -1.19
N THR A 28 -3.35 -4.03 -0.76
CA THR A 28 -2.72 -4.02 0.55
C THR A 28 -1.41 -3.25 0.47
N GLU A 29 -1.20 -2.34 1.40
CA GLU A 29 0.00 -1.51 1.47
C GLU A 29 0.99 -2.06 2.51
N ARG A 30 2.19 -1.51 2.53
CA ARG A 30 3.25 -1.90 3.47
C ARG A 30 2.80 -1.89 4.94
N SER A 31 1.88 -1.01 5.31
CA SER A 31 1.30 -0.90 6.67
C SER A 31 0.43 -2.08 7.06
N THR A 32 -0.18 -2.74 6.07
CA THR A 32 -1.08 -3.89 6.26
C THR A 32 -0.43 -5.23 5.93
N ILE A 33 0.85 -5.19 5.50
CA ILE A 33 1.67 -6.37 5.21
C ILE A 33 2.68 -6.58 6.34
N ASN A 34 2.82 -7.80 6.82
CA ASN A 34 3.74 -8.14 7.90
C ASN A 34 5.20 -8.05 7.45
N GLN A 35 5.88 -6.97 7.78
CA GLN A 35 7.27 -6.74 7.40
C GLN A 35 8.29 -7.55 8.22
N LYS A 36 7.85 -8.30 9.24
CA LYS A 36 8.75 -9.12 10.09
C LYS A 36 8.92 -10.54 9.56
N ASN A 37 7.96 -11.04 8.77
CA ASN A 37 8.01 -12.39 8.23
C ASN A 37 8.80 -12.42 6.90
N PRO A 38 9.70 -13.40 6.67
CA PRO A 38 10.49 -13.52 5.45
C PRO A 38 9.65 -13.55 4.16
N ILE A 39 8.46 -14.14 4.20
CA ILE A 39 7.55 -14.25 3.04
C ILE A 39 7.17 -12.87 2.52
N THR A 40 6.89 -11.93 3.42
CA THR A 40 6.28 -10.63 3.11
C THR A 40 7.20 -9.43 3.33
N LYS A 41 8.39 -9.69 3.88
CA LYS A 41 9.40 -8.66 4.13
C LYS A 41 9.75 -7.90 2.85
N ASN A 42 9.79 -6.58 2.94
CA ASN A 42 10.11 -5.64 1.84
C ASN A 42 9.10 -5.62 0.68
N LEU A 43 8.00 -6.35 0.73
CA LEU A 43 6.93 -6.15 -0.23
C LEU A 43 6.26 -4.79 0.02
N SER A 44 6.05 -4.04 -1.04
CA SER A 44 5.46 -2.69 -0.98
C SER A 44 3.94 -2.72 -1.00
N TYR A 45 3.38 -3.57 -1.82
CA TYR A 45 1.93 -3.80 -1.96
C TYR A 45 1.67 -5.21 -2.49
N ILE A 46 0.46 -5.69 -2.30
CA ILE A 46 -0.04 -6.94 -2.88
C ILE A 46 -1.48 -6.68 -3.33
N LEU A 47 -1.82 -7.08 -4.55
CA LEU A 47 -3.19 -7.11 -5.02
C LEU A 47 -3.86 -8.40 -4.55
N MET A 48 -4.92 -8.25 -3.76
CA MET A 48 -5.68 -9.38 -3.23
C MET A 48 -7.04 -9.43 -3.91
N PHE A 49 -7.22 -10.38 -4.81
CA PHE A 49 -8.41 -10.44 -5.67
C PHE A 49 -9.47 -11.37 -5.07
N GLN A 50 -10.69 -10.87 -4.86
CA GLN A 50 -11.86 -11.65 -4.40
C GLN A 50 -11.55 -12.49 -3.15
N ASN A 51 -11.00 -11.87 -2.13
CA ASN A 51 -10.61 -12.56 -0.90
C ASN A 51 -11.77 -12.71 0.08
N SER A 52 -11.90 -13.91 0.64
CA SER A 52 -12.67 -14.14 1.85
C SER A 52 -11.84 -13.78 3.09
N SER A 53 -12.51 -13.40 4.18
CA SER A 53 -11.85 -13.19 5.46
C SER A 53 -11.39 -14.51 6.09
N ILE A 54 -10.26 -14.48 6.80
CA ILE A 54 -9.70 -15.65 7.49
C ILE A 54 -9.72 -15.39 8.98
N ASN A 55 -10.41 -16.25 9.72
CA ASN A 55 -10.37 -16.27 11.17
C ASN A 55 -9.39 -17.34 11.66
N LEU A 56 -8.47 -16.93 12.54
CA LEU A 56 -7.53 -17.84 13.16
C LEU A 56 -8.14 -18.38 14.47
N ASN A 57 -8.51 -19.66 14.46
CA ASN A 57 -8.90 -20.41 15.64
C ASN A 57 -7.93 -21.60 15.76
N LEU A 58 -6.86 -21.40 16.51
CA LEU A 58 -5.73 -22.32 16.61
C LEU A 58 -5.60 -22.87 18.02
N SER A 59 -5.08 -24.10 18.15
CA SER A 59 -4.67 -24.65 19.44
C SER A 59 -3.39 -24.01 19.95
N ASP A 60 -3.12 -24.15 21.26
CA ASP A 60 -1.94 -23.56 21.91
C ASP A 60 -0.60 -24.03 21.32
N ASP A 61 -0.59 -25.21 20.70
CA ASP A 61 0.59 -25.80 20.06
C ASP A 61 0.87 -25.27 18.65
N VAL A 62 0.02 -24.39 18.12
CA VAL A 62 0.10 -23.86 16.77
C VAL A 62 0.14 -22.34 16.80
N LYS A 63 1.24 -21.79 16.31
CA LYS A 63 1.42 -20.32 16.17
C LYS A 63 0.82 -19.84 14.88
N GLY A 64 -0.15 -18.93 14.97
CA GLY A 64 -0.70 -18.21 13.84
C GLY A 64 0.04 -16.90 13.57
N THR A 65 0.36 -16.64 12.33
CA THR A 65 0.96 -15.38 11.86
C THR A 65 0.13 -14.80 10.73
N VAL A 66 -0.42 -13.61 10.94
CA VAL A 66 -1.09 -12.88 9.86
C VAL A 66 -0.01 -12.29 8.96
N LEU A 67 -0.02 -12.64 7.67
CA LEU A 67 0.91 -12.15 6.67
C LEU A 67 0.42 -10.89 5.98
N VAL A 68 -0.86 -10.90 5.61
CA VAL A 68 -1.52 -9.81 4.90
C VAL A 68 -2.89 -9.59 5.49
N LYS A 69 -3.22 -8.34 5.78
CA LYS A 69 -4.55 -7.91 6.21
C LYS A 69 -5.07 -6.75 5.36
N SER A 70 -6.36 -6.53 5.36
CA SER A 70 -6.96 -5.34 4.77
C SER A 70 -6.75 -4.11 5.66
N SER A 71 -7.07 -2.93 5.16
CA SER A 71 -7.07 -1.71 5.97
C SER A 71 -8.29 -1.67 6.90
N ASP A 72 -8.34 -0.65 7.77
CA ASP A 72 -9.49 -0.38 8.63
C ASP A 72 -10.71 0.17 7.85
N GLN A 73 -10.53 0.42 6.55
CA GLN A 73 -11.57 0.92 5.64
C GLN A 73 -12.24 -0.20 4.84
N SER A 74 -12.17 -1.44 5.31
CA SER A 74 -12.75 -2.62 4.66
C SER A 74 -14.06 -3.04 5.30
N TRP A 75 -14.86 -3.78 4.55
CA TRP A 75 -16.10 -4.40 5.05
C TRP A 75 -16.31 -5.77 4.42
N LEU A 76 -17.22 -6.54 4.99
CA LEU A 76 -17.60 -7.85 4.45
C LEU A 76 -18.91 -7.75 3.66
N MET A 77 -18.87 -8.23 2.42
CA MET A 77 -20.07 -8.50 1.64
C MET A 77 -20.44 -9.98 1.80
N LYS A 78 -21.57 -10.27 2.43
CA LYS A 78 -21.97 -11.65 2.76
C LYS A 78 -23.08 -12.15 1.82
N ASP A 79 -24.31 -11.85 2.03
CA ASP A 79 -25.44 -12.56 1.44
C ASP A 79 -25.68 -12.26 -0.06
N ASN A 80 -25.79 -11.02 -0.46
CA ASN A 80 -25.95 -10.60 -1.85
C ASN A 80 -24.61 -10.14 -2.44
N ILE A 81 -23.88 -11.09 -3.01
CA ILE A 81 -22.56 -10.79 -3.57
C ILE A 81 -22.72 -10.13 -4.94
N ILE A 82 -22.51 -8.84 -4.96
CA ILE A 82 -22.52 -8.02 -6.18
C ILE A 82 -21.08 -7.69 -6.55
N MET A 83 -20.64 -8.10 -7.73
CA MET A 83 -19.28 -7.87 -8.21
C MET A 83 -19.20 -6.72 -9.23
N HIS A 84 -20.32 -6.14 -9.61
CA HIS A 84 -20.32 -5.03 -10.55
C HIS A 84 -20.06 -3.71 -9.80
N PRO A 85 -18.97 -2.98 -10.13
CA PRO A 85 -18.53 -1.82 -9.35
C PRO A 85 -19.58 -0.73 -9.15
N LEU A 86 -20.46 -0.50 -10.13
CA LEU A 86 -21.50 0.54 -10.06
C LEU A 86 -22.61 0.25 -9.04
N TYR A 87 -22.79 -1.03 -8.65
CA TYR A 87 -23.84 -1.44 -7.72
C TYR A 87 -23.33 -1.72 -6.32
N ILE A 88 -22.01 -1.58 -6.09
CA ILE A 88 -21.43 -1.75 -4.75
C ILE A 88 -21.49 -0.41 -4.03
N THR A 89 -22.28 -0.34 -2.97
CA THR A 89 -22.34 0.82 -2.09
C THR A 89 -21.45 0.57 -0.87
N PRO A 90 -20.43 1.40 -0.61
CA PRO A 90 -19.62 1.28 0.59
C PRO A 90 -20.46 1.45 1.85
N VAL A 91 -20.18 0.68 2.88
CA VAL A 91 -20.82 0.81 4.19
C VAL A 91 -20.31 2.06 4.94
N ALA A 92 -21.03 2.48 5.98
CA ALA A 92 -20.63 3.60 6.83
C ALA A 92 -19.26 3.34 7.50
N GLU A 93 -18.51 4.38 7.83
CA GLU A 93 -17.15 4.24 8.39
C GLU A 93 -17.12 3.44 9.70
N ASN A 94 -18.14 3.57 10.53
CA ASN A 94 -18.26 2.86 11.80
C ASN A 94 -18.55 1.36 11.65
N GLU A 95 -18.89 0.89 10.45
CA GLU A 95 -19.12 -0.52 10.13
C GLU A 95 -17.91 -1.17 9.43
N ARG A 96 -16.86 -0.38 9.20
CA ARG A 96 -15.64 -0.85 8.56
C ARG A 96 -14.68 -1.44 9.59
N SER A 97 -13.91 -2.43 9.15
CA SER A 97 -12.94 -3.14 10.00
C SER A 97 -11.83 -3.77 9.17
N SER A 98 -10.74 -4.17 9.82
CA SER A 98 -9.63 -4.88 9.18
C SER A 98 -9.83 -6.39 9.23
N TYR A 99 -9.53 -7.08 8.13
CA TYR A 99 -9.69 -8.53 7.97
C TYR A 99 -8.39 -9.20 7.52
N ASN A 100 -8.14 -10.42 8.00
CA ASN A 100 -6.99 -11.19 7.56
C ASN A 100 -7.26 -11.77 6.17
N LEU A 101 -6.32 -11.58 5.25
CA LEU A 101 -6.40 -12.00 3.85
C LEU A 101 -5.47 -13.17 3.52
N ALA A 102 -4.33 -13.25 4.22
CA ALA A 102 -3.40 -14.38 4.12
C ALA A 102 -2.74 -14.62 5.47
N VAL A 103 -2.65 -15.89 5.86
CA VAL A 103 -2.14 -16.32 7.17
C VAL A 103 -1.22 -17.53 7.03
N LEU A 104 -0.31 -17.67 7.99
CA LEU A 104 0.57 -18.80 8.15
C LEU A 104 0.34 -19.40 9.53
N ALA A 105 0.15 -20.72 9.62
CA ALA A 105 0.07 -21.47 10.85
C ALA A 105 1.24 -22.46 10.93
N GLU A 106 1.95 -22.47 12.05
CA GLU A 106 3.16 -23.27 12.25
C GLU A 106 3.08 -23.97 13.63
N GLY A 107 3.34 -25.26 13.66
CA GLY A 107 3.32 -26.01 14.90
C GLY A 107 2.93 -27.46 14.74
N LYS A 108 2.51 -28.07 15.83
CA LYS A 108 2.07 -29.46 15.86
C LYS A 108 0.54 -29.53 15.75
N PHE A 109 0.05 -29.77 14.57
CA PHE A 109 -1.37 -29.82 14.28
C PHE A 109 -2.02 -31.08 14.87
N ALA A 110 -3.17 -30.92 15.50
CA ALA A 110 -4.02 -32.02 15.94
C ALA A 110 -4.85 -32.55 14.75
N SER A 111 -5.09 -33.85 14.73
CA SER A 111 -6.02 -34.44 13.76
C SER A 111 -7.46 -34.00 14.08
N GLN A 112 -8.23 -33.67 13.07
CA GLN A 112 -9.65 -33.41 13.19
C GLN A 112 -10.49 -34.74 13.12
N PHE A 113 -9.82 -35.87 12.82
CA PHE A 113 -10.48 -37.15 12.69
C PHE A 113 -10.20 -38.01 13.94
N ASP A 114 -11.27 -38.47 14.55
CA ASP A 114 -11.16 -39.48 15.60
C ASP A 114 -10.87 -40.86 14.98
N LYS A 115 -10.20 -41.72 15.75
CA LYS A 115 -9.93 -43.11 15.36
C LYS A 115 -11.22 -43.86 14.96
N ASN A 116 -12.33 -43.58 15.63
CA ASN A 116 -13.64 -44.19 15.40
C ASN A 116 -14.25 -43.87 14.02
N ILE A 117 -13.98 -42.72 13.43
CA ILE A 117 -14.48 -42.37 12.08
C ILE A 117 -13.85 -43.26 11.02
N LEU A 118 -12.55 -43.59 11.18
CA LEU A 118 -11.84 -44.50 10.29
C LEU A 118 -12.33 -45.94 10.45
N GLU A 119 -12.80 -46.33 11.64
CA GLU A 119 -13.38 -47.64 11.90
C GLU A 119 -14.81 -47.78 11.33
N GLN A 120 -15.62 -46.74 11.38
CA GLN A 120 -16.97 -46.74 10.82
C GLN A 120 -16.95 -46.87 9.28
N ASN A 121 -15.99 -46.30 8.59
CA ASN A 121 -15.85 -46.37 7.14
C ASN A 121 -15.27 -47.71 6.63
N LYS A 122 -14.80 -48.60 7.52
CA LYS A 122 -14.29 -49.92 7.12
C LYS A 122 -15.36 -50.84 6.49
N ASN A 123 -16.62 -50.58 6.76
CA ASN A 123 -17.73 -51.39 6.23
C ASN A 123 -18.12 -51.04 4.78
N ASP A 124 -17.75 -49.88 4.29
CA ASP A 124 -18.21 -49.36 3.00
C ASP A 124 -17.12 -49.34 1.90
N VAL A 125 -15.86 -49.56 2.23
CA VAL A 125 -14.74 -49.54 1.26
C VAL A 125 -14.09 -50.91 1.19
N ALA A 126 -14.00 -51.47 -0.02
CA ALA A 126 -13.39 -52.77 -0.31
C ALA A 126 -12.07 -52.94 0.49
N LYS A 127 -11.97 -54.11 1.15
CA LYS A 127 -10.89 -54.48 2.07
C LYS A 127 -9.46 -54.39 1.54
N ASP A 128 -9.28 -54.14 0.25
CA ASP A 128 -7.95 -54.12 -0.41
C ASP A 128 -7.30 -52.75 -0.52
N SER A 129 -8.02 -51.64 -0.33
CA SER A 129 -7.43 -50.29 -0.53
C SER A 129 -7.01 -49.59 0.75
N LEU A 130 -7.27 -50.13 1.93
CA LEU A 130 -6.90 -49.60 3.25
C LEU A 130 -6.00 -50.59 4.01
N ALA A 131 -4.98 -51.14 3.37
CA ALA A 131 -3.98 -52.00 4.01
C ALA A 131 -3.07 -51.24 5.01
N GLY A 132 -3.23 -49.92 5.15
CA GLY A 132 -2.68 -49.14 6.28
C GLY A 132 -3.68 -49.08 7.41
N GLY A 133 -3.64 -50.06 8.32
CA GLY A 133 -4.56 -50.21 9.42
C GLY A 133 -4.76 -48.95 10.26
N THR A 134 -5.85 -48.89 11.01
CA THR A 134 -6.20 -47.86 12.01
C THR A 134 -5.12 -47.58 13.02
N ASP A 135 -4.10 -48.42 13.12
CA ASP A 135 -2.97 -48.26 14.01
C ASP A 135 -1.98 -47.13 13.57
N ASN A 136 -2.11 -46.65 12.35
CA ASN A 136 -1.27 -45.53 11.84
C ASN A 136 -1.93 -44.17 12.01
N HIS A 137 -3.06 -44.05 12.67
CA HIS A 137 -3.67 -42.74 12.95
C HIS A 137 -2.87 -41.98 14.00
N LEU A 138 -2.36 -40.83 13.63
CA LEU A 138 -1.70 -39.90 14.52
C LEU A 138 -2.70 -38.84 14.99
N ALA A 139 -3.01 -38.84 16.28
CA ALA A 139 -3.89 -37.82 16.89
C ALA A 139 -3.28 -36.41 16.82
N LYS A 140 -1.94 -36.32 16.71
CA LYS A 140 -1.19 -35.05 16.60
C LYS A 140 0.06 -35.27 15.76
N ALA A 141 0.46 -34.24 15.03
CA ALA A 141 1.68 -34.25 14.24
C ALA A 141 2.90 -34.45 15.13
N VAL A 142 3.81 -35.36 14.72
CA VAL A 142 5.07 -35.65 15.45
C VAL A 142 6.05 -34.47 15.33
N GLN A 143 6.11 -33.87 14.15
CA GLN A 143 6.98 -32.75 13.85
C GLN A 143 6.16 -31.48 13.59
N ASN A 144 6.83 -30.32 13.69
CA ASN A 144 6.20 -29.06 13.34
C ASN A 144 5.89 -29.03 11.84
N GLY A 145 4.63 -28.78 11.53
CA GLY A 145 4.17 -28.53 10.15
C GLY A 145 3.99 -27.04 9.91
N LYS A 146 3.84 -26.68 8.63
CA LYS A 146 3.50 -25.34 8.18
C LYS A 146 2.26 -25.41 7.29
N ILE A 147 1.30 -24.52 7.50
CA ILE A 147 0.11 -24.37 6.68
C ILE A 147 -0.03 -22.93 6.28
N PHE A 148 -0.06 -22.65 4.98
CA PHE A 148 -0.37 -21.33 4.44
C PHE A 148 -1.80 -21.33 3.91
N VAL A 149 -2.55 -20.27 4.25
CA VAL A 149 -3.92 -20.07 3.78
C VAL A 149 -4.06 -18.66 3.23
N ALA A 150 -4.59 -18.57 2.02
CA ALA A 150 -5.06 -17.32 1.42
C ALA A 150 -6.56 -17.37 1.18
N GLY A 151 -7.26 -16.26 1.36
CA GLY A 151 -8.71 -16.18 1.23
C GLY A 151 -9.22 -16.26 -0.21
N SER A 152 -8.33 -16.42 -1.20
CA SER A 152 -8.68 -16.51 -2.61
C SER A 152 -7.74 -17.44 -3.36
N SER A 153 -8.30 -18.27 -4.23
CA SER A 153 -7.54 -19.10 -5.18
C SER A 153 -6.99 -18.29 -6.36
N VAL A 154 -7.54 -17.09 -6.61
CA VAL A 154 -7.12 -16.23 -7.72
C VAL A 154 -5.67 -15.73 -7.55
N ILE A 155 -5.14 -15.77 -6.33
CA ILE A 155 -3.75 -15.38 -6.02
C ILE A 155 -2.70 -16.13 -6.84
N VAL A 156 -3.00 -17.35 -7.29
CA VAL A 156 -2.13 -18.18 -8.14
C VAL A 156 -2.56 -18.20 -9.61
N SER A 157 -3.54 -17.38 -9.98
CA SER A 157 -4.02 -17.29 -11.36
C SER A 157 -3.01 -16.63 -12.29
N PRO A 158 -2.87 -17.09 -13.54
CA PRO A 158 -2.09 -16.44 -14.58
C PRO A 158 -2.48 -14.97 -14.84
N MET A 159 -3.66 -14.55 -14.42
CA MET A 159 -4.13 -13.17 -14.52
C MET A 159 -3.34 -12.23 -13.58
N LEU A 160 -2.84 -12.74 -12.44
CA LEU A 160 -2.12 -11.97 -11.43
C LEU A 160 -0.62 -12.27 -11.38
N ILE A 161 -0.24 -13.48 -11.77
CA ILE A 161 1.16 -13.92 -11.80
C ILE A 161 1.71 -13.62 -13.20
N ASP A 162 2.72 -12.77 -13.26
CA ASP A 162 3.42 -12.46 -14.50
C ASP A 162 4.53 -13.47 -14.80
N ASP A 163 4.83 -13.68 -16.08
CA ASP A 163 5.89 -14.60 -16.52
C ASP A 163 7.29 -14.12 -16.10
N SER A 164 7.48 -12.82 -15.93
CA SER A 164 8.75 -12.26 -15.46
C SER A 164 9.01 -12.56 -13.97
N GLY A 165 7.96 -12.85 -13.19
CA GLY A 165 8.01 -13.08 -11.75
C GLY A 165 8.48 -11.88 -10.93
N ARG A 166 8.34 -10.66 -11.47
CA ARG A 166 8.78 -9.41 -10.83
C ARG A 166 7.65 -8.67 -10.10
N GLU A 167 6.42 -8.96 -10.46
CA GLU A 167 5.28 -8.37 -9.78
C GLU A 167 5.24 -8.79 -8.30
N PRO A 168 4.84 -7.90 -7.38
CA PRO A 168 4.81 -8.18 -5.95
C PRO A 168 4.02 -9.42 -5.58
N ILE A 169 2.93 -9.71 -6.29
CA ILE A 169 2.12 -10.91 -6.07
C ILE A 169 2.89 -12.19 -6.47
N SER A 170 3.61 -12.16 -7.61
CA SER A 170 4.43 -13.27 -8.08
C SER A 170 5.57 -13.57 -7.09
N ILE A 171 6.19 -12.51 -6.57
CA ILE A 171 7.23 -12.61 -5.53
C ILE A 171 6.63 -13.20 -4.25
N PHE A 172 5.46 -12.74 -3.84
CA PHE A 172 4.78 -13.24 -2.65
C PHE A 172 4.50 -14.75 -2.75
N VAL A 173 3.91 -15.21 -3.85
CA VAL A 173 3.61 -16.64 -4.06
C VAL A 173 4.89 -17.48 -4.07
N ARG A 174 5.94 -17.02 -4.75
CA ARG A 174 7.24 -17.73 -4.77
C ARG A 174 7.89 -17.77 -3.38
N ASN A 175 7.79 -16.70 -2.60
CA ASN A 175 8.27 -16.67 -1.23
C ASN A 175 7.50 -17.66 -0.33
N VAL A 176 6.18 -17.76 -0.51
CA VAL A 176 5.38 -18.77 0.21
C VAL A 176 5.89 -20.16 -0.08
N LEU A 177 6.11 -20.52 -1.36
CA LEU A 177 6.61 -21.84 -1.74
C LEU A 177 8.00 -22.13 -1.18
N ASP A 178 8.92 -21.16 -1.27
CA ASP A 178 10.27 -21.31 -0.73
C ASP A 178 10.27 -21.45 0.79
N TYR A 179 9.47 -20.63 1.49
CA TYR A 179 9.33 -20.70 2.94
C TYR A 179 8.74 -22.03 3.41
N MET A 180 7.72 -22.54 2.71
CA MET A 180 7.12 -23.84 3.01
C MET A 180 8.12 -24.99 2.85
N ASN A 181 9.06 -24.86 1.91
CA ASN A 181 10.15 -25.81 1.70
C ASN A 181 11.38 -25.59 2.62
N GLY A 182 11.31 -24.65 3.55
CA GLY A 182 12.42 -24.36 4.49
C GLY A 182 13.52 -23.45 3.94
N ASN A 183 13.32 -22.84 2.76
CA ASN A 183 14.29 -21.97 2.08
C ASN A 183 14.04 -20.48 2.41
N GLU A 184 14.05 -20.12 3.69
CA GLU A 184 13.77 -18.75 4.15
C GLU A 184 14.76 -17.71 3.61
N ASP A 185 16.02 -18.10 3.40
CA ASP A 185 17.06 -17.23 2.85
C ASP A 185 16.74 -16.77 1.43
N LEU A 186 16.12 -17.62 0.60
CA LEU A 186 15.70 -17.25 -0.75
C LEU A 186 14.64 -16.15 -0.74
N CYS A 187 13.70 -16.18 0.21
CA CYS A 187 12.71 -15.13 0.38
C CYS A 187 13.39 -13.78 0.65
N THR A 188 14.36 -13.77 1.57
CA THR A 188 15.10 -12.57 1.96
C THR A 188 15.98 -12.05 0.80
N MET A 189 16.64 -12.93 0.07
CA MET A 189 17.47 -12.57 -1.10
C MET A 189 16.63 -11.95 -2.21
N ARG A 190 15.48 -12.55 -2.52
CA ARG A 190 14.58 -12.10 -3.59
C ARG A 190 14.02 -10.70 -3.32
N THR A 191 13.74 -10.39 -2.06
CA THR A 191 13.17 -9.11 -1.67
C THR A 191 14.22 -8.06 -1.28
N LYS A 192 15.51 -8.41 -1.30
CA LYS A 192 16.61 -7.49 -1.04
C LYS A 192 16.67 -6.43 -2.16
N GLY A 193 16.48 -5.18 -1.80
CA GLY A 193 16.43 -4.06 -2.75
C GLY A 193 15.05 -3.73 -3.31
N LEU A 194 14.00 -4.53 -3.03
CA LEU A 194 12.63 -4.22 -3.40
C LEU A 194 11.96 -3.21 -2.46
N ALA A 195 12.64 -2.74 -1.43
CA ALA A 195 12.19 -1.61 -0.62
C ALA A 195 12.19 -0.32 -1.48
N LEU A 196 11.38 -0.32 -2.53
CA LEU A 196 11.05 0.88 -3.26
C LEU A 196 10.43 1.84 -2.26
N ASN A 197 11.06 3.01 -2.10
CA ASN A 197 10.41 4.15 -1.47
C ASN A 197 9.18 4.47 -2.33
N THR A 198 8.06 3.86 -2.00
CA THR A 198 6.78 4.24 -2.58
C THR A 198 6.62 5.72 -2.30
N LEU A 199 6.42 6.50 -3.36
CA LEU A 199 6.13 7.92 -3.24
C LEU A 199 4.95 8.04 -2.25
N LYS A 200 5.23 8.64 -1.09
CA LYS A 200 4.18 8.91 -0.11
C LYS A 200 3.11 9.72 -0.81
N LYS A 201 1.89 9.20 -0.84
CA LYS A 201 0.74 9.93 -1.36
C LYS A 201 0.61 11.22 -0.55
N SER A 202 1.02 12.33 -1.15
CA SER A 202 0.93 13.64 -0.51
C SER A 202 -0.52 13.98 -0.23
N SER A 203 -0.80 14.63 0.89
CA SER A 203 -2.17 15.07 1.19
C SER A 203 -2.68 16.00 0.09
N THR A 204 -3.98 16.00 -0.14
CA THR A 204 -4.63 16.87 -1.13
C THR A 204 -4.30 18.36 -0.89
N ALA A 205 -4.12 18.74 0.38
CA ALA A 205 -3.69 20.09 0.77
C ALA A 205 -2.26 20.38 0.31
N SER A 206 -1.30 19.46 0.53
CA SER A 206 0.09 19.61 0.10
C SER A 206 0.23 19.73 -1.42
N ILE A 207 -0.57 18.96 -2.16
CA ILE A 207 -0.60 19.02 -3.63
C ILE A 207 -1.12 20.39 -4.10
N LYS A 208 -2.19 20.91 -3.49
CA LYS A 208 -2.73 22.24 -3.80
C LYS A 208 -1.71 23.35 -3.51
N VAL A 209 -1.05 23.30 -2.35
CA VAL A 209 -0.02 24.28 -1.97
C VAL A 209 1.15 24.24 -2.94
N ALA A 210 1.68 23.06 -3.26
CA ALA A 210 2.77 22.91 -4.22
C ALA A 210 2.39 23.46 -5.61
N LYS A 211 1.15 23.23 -6.05
CA LYS A 211 0.64 23.74 -7.32
C LYS A 211 0.56 25.27 -7.34
N ILE A 212 0.07 25.88 -6.26
CA ILE A 212 -0.02 27.34 -6.10
C ILE A 212 1.39 27.97 -6.09
N ILE A 213 2.32 27.38 -5.33
CA ILE A 213 3.70 27.89 -5.26
C ILE A 213 4.36 27.81 -6.63
N ASN A 214 4.20 26.71 -7.36
CA ASN A 214 4.79 26.57 -8.69
C ASN A 214 4.14 27.50 -9.73
N GLN A 215 2.84 27.72 -9.64
CA GLN A 215 2.11 28.55 -10.60
C GLN A 215 2.31 30.05 -10.37
N TYR A 216 2.39 30.51 -9.13
CA TYR A 216 2.44 31.94 -8.80
C TYR A 216 3.77 32.34 -8.16
N GLY A 217 4.49 31.45 -7.50
CA GLY A 217 5.74 31.75 -6.78
C GLY A 217 6.86 32.18 -7.71
N VAL A 218 7.05 31.49 -8.83
CA VAL A 218 8.11 31.81 -9.79
C VAL A 218 7.85 33.16 -10.47
N PRO A 219 6.66 33.48 -11.03
CA PRO A 219 6.37 34.79 -11.56
C PRO A 219 6.53 35.91 -10.54
N LEU A 220 6.07 35.73 -9.32
CA LEU A 220 6.19 36.72 -8.25
C LEU A 220 7.65 36.99 -7.92
N LEU A 221 8.49 35.97 -7.85
CA LEU A 221 9.93 36.09 -7.61
C LEU A 221 10.62 36.92 -8.68
N VAL A 222 10.28 36.69 -9.96
CA VAL A 222 10.81 37.47 -11.09
C VAL A 222 10.41 38.94 -10.98
N ILE A 223 9.15 39.23 -10.60
CA ILE A 223 8.66 40.60 -10.39
C ILE A 223 9.45 41.30 -9.26
N ILE A 224 9.67 40.60 -8.14
CA ILE A 224 10.43 41.13 -7.00
C ILE A 224 11.87 41.46 -7.43
N ILE A 225 12.56 40.54 -8.11
CA ILE A 225 13.91 40.76 -8.62
C ILE A 225 13.92 41.95 -9.61
N GLY A 226 12.97 42.01 -10.52
CA GLY A 226 12.84 43.13 -11.45
C GLY A 226 12.67 44.45 -10.76
N PHE A 227 11.89 44.53 -9.70
CA PHE A 227 11.70 45.73 -8.89
C PHE A 227 12.99 46.16 -8.16
N ILE A 228 13.71 45.19 -7.59
CA ILE A 228 15.01 45.44 -6.94
C ILE A 228 16.01 46.02 -7.95
N VAL A 229 16.15 45.36 -9.10
CA VAL A 229 17.07 45.83 -10.18
C VAL A 229 16.65 47.20 -10.69
N TRP A 230 15.36 47.47 -10.87
CA TRP A 230 14.84 48.78 -11.27
C TRP A 230 15.22 49.84 -10.22
N ARG A 231 15.02 49.57 -8.95
CA ARG A 231 15.37 50.50 -7.84
C ARG A 231 16.88 50.78 -7.82
N MET A 232 17.73 49.76 -7.92
CA MET A 232 19.17 49.90 -8.02
C MET A 232 19.59 50.77 -9.23
N ARG A 233 18.94 50.57 -10.37
CA ARG A 233 19.20 51.31 -11.61
C ARG A 233 18.80 52.78 -11.48
N VAL A 234 17.68 53.07 -10.81
CA VAL A 234 17.26 54.46 -10.53
C VAL A 234 18.23 55.16 -9.60
N GLU A 235 18.67 54.50 -8.52
CA GLU A 235 19.68 55.05 -7.61
C GLU A 235 21.02 55.29 -8.30
N HIS A 236 21.44 54.37 -9.16
CA HIS A 236 22.68 54.50 -9.92
C HIS A 236 22.61 55.70 -10.91
N ARG A 237 21.47 55.86 -11.59
CA ARG A 237 21.25 57.05 -12.45
C ARG A 237 21.26 58.36 -11.66
N LYS A 238 20.65 58.41 -10.46
CA LYS A 238 20.71 59.58 -9.59
C LYS A 238 22.15 59.92 -9.24
N LYS A 239 22.99 58.92 -8.87
CA LYS A 239 24.43 59.13 -8.56
C LYS A 239 25.23 59.68 -9.75
N ILE A 240 25.06 59.11 -10.94
CA ILE A 240 25.72 59.58 -12.17
C ILE A 240 25.30 61.01 -12.48
N ARG A 241 24.00 61.33 -12.37
CA ARG A 241 23.48 62.68 -12.64
C ARG A 241 24.09 63.73 -11.70
N ILE A 242 24.23 63.39 -10.42
CA ILE A 242 24.89 64.28 -9.44
C ILE A 242 26.39 64.44 -9.75
N GLN A 243 27.06 63.41 -10.22
CA GLN A 243 28.50 63.41 -10.50
C GLN A 243 28.86 64.26 -11.73
N TYR A 244 27.99 64.34 -12.73
CA TYR A 244 28.25 65.04 -13.99
C TYR A 244 27.41 66.32 -14.16
N ALA A 245 26.64 66.74 -13.14
CA ALA A 245 25.90 68.00 -13.16
C ALA A 245 26.84 69.20 -12.92
N SER A 246 26.49 70.33 -13.49
CA SER A 246 27.18 71.64 -13.20
C SER A 246 27.04 71.99 -11.73
N THR A 247 27.90 72.91 -11.23
CA THR A 247 27.97 73.32 -9.81
C THR A 247 26.58 73.82 -9.33
N ASP A 248 25.93 74.66 -10.13
CA ASP A 248 24.59 75.22 -9.81
C ASP A 248 23.48 74.19 -9.77
N GLU A 249 23.55 73.21 -10.69
CA GLU A 249 22.58 72.09 -10.70
C GLU A 249 22.80 71.12 -9.53
N ARG A 250 24.03 70.95 -9.01
CA ARG A 250 24.33 70.15 -7.81
C ARG A 250 23.70 70.70 -6.55
N GLU A 251 23.73 72.05 -6.38
CA GLU A 251 23.17 72.72 -5.21
C GLU A 251 21.62 72.58 -5.21
N THR A 252 20.97 72.78 -6.36
CA THR A 252 19.51 72.63 -6.47
C THR A 252 19.06 71.19 -6.23
N MET A 253 19.75 70.16 -6.78
CA MET A 253 19.47 68.77 -6.53
C MET A 253 19.73 68.33 -5.08
N SER A 254 20.72 68.93 -4.40
CA SER A 254 20.97 68.65 -3.01
C SER A 254 19.87 69.17 -2.08
N MET A 255 19.28 70.30 -2.43
CA MET A 255 18.15 70.89 -1.73
C MET A 255 16.85 70.09 -1.95
N GLU A 256 16.58 69.58 -3.16
CA GLU A 256 15.44 68.71 -3.45
C GLU A 256 15.53 67.36 -2.71
N ASN A 257 16.67 66.68 -2.70
CA ASN A 257 16.90 65.47 -1.94
C ASN A 257 16.75 65.64 -0.42
N LYS A 258 17.09 66.81 0.12
CA LYS A 258 16.86 67.16 1.53
C LYS A 258 15.37 67.34 1.83
N LYS A 259 14.59 67.89 0.90
CA LYS A 259 13.13 68.08 1.05
C LYS A 259 12.40 66.73 0.96
N GLU A 260 12.77 65.85 0.03
CA GLU A 260 12.16 64.48 -0.08
C GLU A 260 12.42 63.69 1.21
N LYS A 261 13.65 63.66 1.75
CA LYS A 261 13.95 62.95 3.00
C LYS A 261 13.26 63.54 4.25
N LYS A 262 12.72 64.73 4.17
CA LYS A 262 11.98 65.37 5.27
C LYS A 262 10.48 65.09 5.20
N ASN A 263 9.95 64.69 4.03
CA ASN A 263 8.56 64.32 3.83
C ASN A 263 8.30 62.83 4.03
N ASP A 264 9.36 62.02 4.06
CA ASP A 264 9.27 60.52 4.29
C ASP A 264 9.49 60.16 5.77
N LYS A 265 9.52 61.14 6.69
CA LYS A 265 9.52 60.92 8.14
C LYS A 265 8.21 61.43 8.76
#